data_404779e84f44751d131808b5fb07a6f4
#
_entry.id   404779e84f44751d131808b5fb07a6f4
#
_cell.length_a   1.000
_cell.length_b   1.000
_cell.length_c   1.000
_cell.angle_alpha   90.00
_cell.angle_beta   90.00
_cell.angle_gamma   90.00
#
_symmetry.space_group_name_H-M   'P 1'
#
loop_
_entity.id
_entity.type
_entity.pdbx_description
1 polymer ?
#
loop_
_entity_poly.entity_id
_entity_poly.type
_entity_poly.pdbx_seq_one_letter_code
_entity_poly.pdbx_strand_id
1 'polypeptide(L)'
;MRWLLALVVLAGVTACSSGGGSRGPERDLPETITVTSSSFPAGGSIPARFTCDGQEVSPQLAWSGVPAGTTELALVVDDPDAPGGTYVHWVVAHLDPGRRELAEGAVPPGATQLANSAGEAAYAGPCPPGGPAHHYRFTLYALPVRVELAADAEPAEAIAAVEQAATARGRLIGTFAR
;
A
#
# COMPACT_ATOMS: atom_id res chain seq x y z
N MET A 1 56.01 -11.91 -43.56
CA MET A 1 54.59 -11.51 -43.38
C MET A 1 54.16 -12.02 -42.01
N ARG A 2 54.12 -11.13 -41.01
CA ARG A 2 53.78 -11.49 -39.59
C ARG A 2 52.40 -10.97 -39.32
N TRP A 3 51.45 -11.86 -39.07
CA TRP A 3 50.08 -11.54 -38.70
C TRP A 3 50.01 -11.35 -37.17
N LEU A 4 49.71 -10.13 -36.72
CA LEU A 4 49.42 -9.81 -35.32
C LEU A 4 47.93 -10.05 -35.10
N LEU A 5 47.61 -11.05 -34.29
CA LEU A 5 46.26 -11.27 -33.74
C LEU A 5 46.04 -10.32 -32.54
N ALA A 6 45.12 -9.38 -32.69
CA ALA A 6 44.69 -8.52 -31.62
C ALA A 6 43.59 -9.24 -30.81
N LEU A 7 43.89 -9.54 -29.54
CA LEU A 7 42.92 -10.05 -28.57
C LEU A 7 42.08 -8.87 -28.06
N VAL A 8 40.80 -8.86 -28.38
CA VAL A 8 39.83 -7.94 -27.76
C VAL A 8 39.32 -8.59 -26.48
N VAL A 9 39.71 -8.05 -25.34
CA VAL A 9 39.15 -8.43 -24.02
C VAL A 9 37.90 -7.62 -23.83
N LEU A 10 36.70 -8.25 -23.92
CA LEU A 10 35.44 -7.67 -23.45
C LEU A 10 35.39 -7.73 -21.96
N ALA A 11 35.55 -6.60 -21.30
CA ALA A 11 35.26 -6.47 -19.87
C ALA A 11 33.74 -6.42 -19.69
N GLY A 12 33.16 -7.52 -19.20
CA GLY A 12 31.76 -7.58 -18.79
C GLY A 12 31.56 -6.76 -17.50
N VAL A 13 30.85 -5.65 -17.63
CA VAL A 13 30.39 -4.88 -16.47
C VAL A 13 29.15 -5.58 -15.89
N THR A 14 29.34 -6.35 -14.84
CA THR A 14 28.24 -6.90 -14.02
C THR A 14 27.66 -5.75 -13.18
N ALA A 15 26.58 -5.14 -13.64
CA ALA A 15 25.79 -4.21 -12.84
C ALA A 15 25.03 -5.02 -11.78
N CYS A 16 25.48 -4.96 -10.53
CA CYS A 16 24.66 -5.38 -9.39
C CYS A 16 23.52 -4.38 -9.25
N SER A 17 22.33 -4.76 -9.74
CA SER A 17 21.09 -4.06 -9.45
C SER A 17 20.74 -4.35 -8.00
N SER A 18 21.03 -3.42 -7.10
CA SER A 18 20.46 -3.39 -5.75
C SER A 18 18.97 -3.09 -5.90
N GLY A 19 18.14 -4.12 -5.68
CA GLY A 19 16.69 -4.03 -5.73
C GLY A 19 16.14 -3.19 -4.58
N GLY A 20 16.14 -1.88 -4.76
CA GLY A 20 15.20 -1.00 -4.06
C GLY A 20 13.90 -1.07 -4.84
N GLY A 21 12.87 -1.71 -4.27
CA GLY A 21 11.55 -1.85 -4.89
C GLY A 21 10.87 -0.49 -5.02
N SER A 22 11.20 0.26 -6.05
CA SER A 22 10.42 1.44 -6.44
C SER A 22 9.09 0.94 -6.97
N ARG A 23 7.98 1.27 -6.26
CA ARG A 23 6.63 1.12 -6.81
C ARG A 23 6.60 1.81 -8.18
N GLY A 24 6.12 1.09 -9.19
CA GLY A 24 5.92 1.66 -10.54
C GLY A 24 4.93 2.84 -10.50
N PRO A 25 4.76 3.57 -11.63
CA PRO A 25 3.80 4.66 -11.69
C PRO A 25 2.40 4.13 -11.33
N GLU A 26 1.74 4.83 -10.39
CA GLU A 26 0.38 4.51 -9.97
C GLU A 26 -0.58 4.61 -11.16
N ARG A 27 -1.45 3.59 -11.33
CA ARG A 27 -2.47 3.60 -12.38
C ARG A 27 -3.46 4.75 -12.16
N ASP A 28 -3.81 5.41 -13.25
CA ASP A 28 -4.93 6.35 -13.26
C ASP A 28 -6.25 5.57 -13.21
N LEU A 29 -6.90 5.58 -12.05
CA LEU A 29 -8.17 4.91 -11.78
C LEU A 29 -9.23 5.95 -11.41
N PRO A 30 -10.50 5.75 -11.83
CA PRO A 30 -11.61 6.60 -11.39
C PRO A 30 -11.70 6.65 -9.86
N GLU A 31 -11.76 7.85 -9.29
CA GLU A 31 -11.93 8.06 -7.85
C GLU A 31 -13.41 8.22 -7.50
N THR A 32 -14.18 7.13 -7.63
CA THR A 32 -15.62 7.11 -7.37
C THR A 32 -15.95 6.75 -5.92
N ILE A 33 -15.00 6.19 -5.18
CA ILE A 33 -15.20 5.81 -3.79
C ILE A 33 -14.78 6.97 -2.88
N THR A 34 -15.64 7.32 -1.94
CA THR A 34 -15.30 8.27 -0.87
C THR A 34 -14.90 7.47 0.36
N VAL A 35 -13.66 7.67 0.85
CA VAL A 35 -13.16 7.07 2.09
C VAL A 35 -13.06 8.14 3.16
N THR A 36 -13.57 7.84 4.34
CA THR A 36 -13.58 8.74 5.52
C THR A 36 -13.16 8.00 6.78
N SER A 37 -12.84 8.75 7.83
CA SER A 37 -12.59 8.21 9.16
C SER A 37 -13.25 9.10 10.21
N SER A 38 -13.77 8.50 11.27
CA SER A 38 -14.19 9.23 12.46
C SER A 38 -13.00 9.60 13.36
N SER A 39 -11.82 9.00 13.09
CA SER A 39 -10.61 9.19 13.89
C SER A 39 -9.83 10.45 13.53
N PHE A 40 -9.87 10.86 12.25
CA PHE A 40 -9.23 12.08 11.75
C PHE A 40 -9.88 12.52 10.43
N PRO A 41 -9.90 13.84 10.13
CA PRO A 41 -10.41 14.35 8.86
C PRO A 41 -9.39 14.17 7.73
N ALA A 42 -9.84 14.26 6.47
CA ALA A 42 -8.96 14.26 5.31
C ALA A 42 -7.91 15.41 5.39
N GLY A 43 -6.65 15.06 5.20
CA GLY A 43 -5.50 15.96 5.35
C GLY A 43 -5.14 16.28 6.82
N GLY A 44 -5.92 15.78 7.78
CA GLY A 44 -5.70 16.03 9.21
C GLY A 44 -4.62 15.14 9.82
N SER A 45 -4.20 15.52 11.03
CA SER A 45 -3.24 14.73 11.80
C SER A 45 -3.86 13.43 12.30
N ILE A 46 -3.13 12.32 12.11
CA ILE A 46 -3.47 11.01 12.67
C ILE A 46 -3.16 11.04 14.16
N PRO A 47 -4.14 10.77 15.05
CA PRO A 47 -3.89 10.74 16.49
C PRO A 47 -2.85 9.70 16.90
N ALA A 48 -2.03 10.02 17.89
CA ALA A 48 -0.95 9.16 18.39
C ALA A 48 -1.41 7.73 18.71
N ARG A 49 -2.67 7.54 19.12
CA ARG A 49 -3.26 6.22 19.36
C ARG A 49 -3.08 5.24 18.20
N PHE A 50 -3.11 5.73 16.96
CA PHE A 50 -3.02 4.93 15.72
C PHE A 50 -1.60 4.82 15.17
N THR A 51 -0.61 5.32 15.89
CA THR A 51 0.80 5.40 15.49
C THR A 51 1.70 4.61 16.44
N CYS A 52 2.98 4.49 16.12
CA CYS A 52 3.98 3.86 16.99
C CYS A 52 4.21 4.61 18.32
N ASP A 53 3.73 5.84 18.45
CA ASP A 53 3.79 6.60 19.69
C ASP A 53 2.59 6.29 20.62
N GLY A 54 1.69 5.38 20.23
CA GLY A 54 0.50 5.02 20.98
C GLY A 54 0.21 3.52 21.01
N GLN A 55 -1.04 3.16 20.72
CA GLN A 55 -1.50 1.77 20.79
C GLN A 55 -1.27 1.00 19.49
N GLU A 56 -0.91 1.68 18.40
CA GLU A 56 -0.65 1.11 17.09
C GLU A 56 -1.81 0.28 16.54
N VAL A 57 -3.05 0.70 16.83
CA VAL A 57 -4.26 0.08 16.30
C VAL A 57 -4.68 0.77 14.99
N SER A 58 -5.28 0.04 14.06
CA SER A 58 -5.79 0.65 12.83
C SER A 58 -6.97 1.57 13.12
N PRO A 59 -7.05 2.77 12.49
CA PRO A 59 -8.20 3.67 12.68
C PRO A 59 -9.47 3.08 12.07
N GLN A 60 -10.62 3.53 12.58
CA GLN A 60 -11.91 3.27 11.93
C GLN A 60 -11.92 3.92 10.54
N LEU A 61 -12.40 3.19 9.53
CA LEU A 61 -12.59 3.69 8.17
C LEU A 61 -14.04 3.42 7.73
N ALA A 62 -14.61 4.35 6.99
CA ALA A 62 -15.92 4.17 6.34
C ALA A 62 -15.83 4.59 4.87
N TRP A 63 -16.70 4.03 4.04
CA TRP A 63 -16.71 4.38 2.61
C TRP A 63 -18.09 4.28 1.97
N SER A 64 -18.22 4.98 0.84
CA SER A 64 -19.39 4.98 -0.02
C SER A 64 -18.98 5.08 -1.48
N GLY A 65 -19.92 4.91 -2.41
CA GLY A 65 -19.65 5.06 -3.84
C GLY A 65 -18.95 3.87 -4.48
N VAL A 66 -18.95 2.70 -3.83
CA VAL A 66 -18.44 1.46 -4.44
C VAL A 66 -19.24 1.15 -5.71
N PRO A 67 -18.58 0.99 -6.88
CA PRO A 67 -19.25 0.73 -8.14
C PRO A 67 -20.04 -0.59 -8.14
N ALA A 68 -21.14 -0.62 -8.89
CA ALA A 68 -21.84 -1.88 -9.16
C ALA A 68 -20.92 -2.85 -9.92
N GLY A 69 -21.06 -4.16 -9.66
CA GLY A 69 -20.20 -5.18 -10.27
C GLY A 69 -18.86 -5.38 -9.53
N THR A 70 -18.63 -4.66 -8.42
CA THR A 70 -17.50 -4.94 -7.54
C THR A 70 -17.72 -6.30 -6.85
N THR A 71 -16.77 -7.20 -6.99
CA THR A 71 -16.80 -8.53 -6.36
C THR A 71 -16.00 -8.54 -5.05
N GLU A 72 -15.01 -7.68 -4.94
CA GLU A 72 -14.09 -7.62 -3.82
C GLU A 72 -13.59 -6.18 -3.60
N LEU A 73 -13.27 -5.83 -2.36
CA LEU A 73 -12.53 -4.62 -2.04
C LEU A 73 -11.14 -5.00 -1.48
N ALA A 74 -10.17 -4.15 -1.73
CA ALA A 74 -8.85 -4.23 -1.10
C ALA A 74 -8.47 -2.85 -0.53
N LEU A 75 -7.90 -2.84 0.66
CA LEU A 75 -7.37 -1.64 1.33
C LEU A 75 -5.85 -1.71 1.35
N VAL A 76 -5.22 -0.61 0.96
CA VAL A 76 -3.78 -0.41 1.07
C VAL A 76 -3.52 0.85 1.88
N VAL A 77 -2.67 0.77 2.88
CA VAL A 77 -2.17 1.92 3.64
C VAL A 77 -0.68 2.05 3.38
N ASP A 78 -0.27 3.19 2.85
CA ASP A 78 1.13 3.43 2.51
C ASP A 78 1.59 4.87 2.81
N ASP A 79 2.91 5.04 2.93
CA ASP A 79 3.62 6.29 3.15
C ASP A 79 4.57 6.53 1.97
N PRO A 80 4.24 7.45 1.04
CA PRO A 80 5.12 7.79 -0.08
C PRO A 80 6.30 8.67 0.30
N ASP A 81 6.28 9.28 1.49
CA ASP A 81 7.31 10.19 1.98
C ASP A 81 8.42 9.45 2.75
N ALA A 82 8.29 8.14 2.93
CA ALA A 82 9.25 7.34 3.68
C ALA A 82 10.64 7.36 3.03
N PRO A 83 11.73 7.45 3.82
CA PRO A 83 13.09 7.38 3.30
C PRO A 83 13.36 6.07 2.56
N GLY A 84 13.84 6.17 1.33
CA GLY A 84 14.17 4.99 0.51
C GLY A 84 13.03 4.47 -0.36
N GLY A 85 11.88 5.11 -0.35
CA GLY A 85 10.73 4.77 -1.18
C GLY A 85 9.45 4.55 -0.38
N THR A 86 8.36 4.26 -1.06
CA THR A 86 7.06 4.05 -0.41
C THR A 86 7.10 2.91 0.61
N TYR A 87 6.75 3.20 1.85
CA TYR A 87 6.59 2.19 2.90
C TYR A 87 5.13 1.73 2.98
N VAL A 88 4.90 0.44 2.96
CA VAL A 88 3.56 -0.16 3.05
C VAL A 88 3.28 -0.49 4.52
N HIS A 89 2.25 0.15 5.07
CA HIS A 89 1.83 0.02 6.46
C HIS A 89 0.80 -1.09 6.66
N TRP A 90 -0.07 -1.32 5.66
CA TRP A 90 -1.13 -2.32 5.77
C TRP A 90 -1.69 -2.71 4.41
N VAL A 91 -1.96 -3.99 4.22
CA VAL A 91 -2.69 -4.51 3.05
C VAL A 91 -3.77 -5.45 3.54
N VAL A 92 -5.02 -5.16 3.20
CA VAL A 92 -6.17 -6.03 3.48
C VAL A 92 -6.88 -6.34 2.18
N ALA A 93 -6.85 -7.59 1.78
CA ALA A 93 -7.54 -8.12 0.60
C ALA A 93 -8.82 -8.85 0.99
N HIS A 94 -9.63 -9.20 0.00
CA HIS A 94 -10.84 -10.01 0.15
C HIS A 94 -11.89 -9.41 1.08
N LEU A 95 -11.97 -8.06 1.12
CA LEU A 95 -13.05 -7.40 1.82
C LEU A 95 -14.36 -7.56 1.04
N ASP A 96 -15.44 -7.87 1.76
CA ASP A 96 -16.78 -8.00 1.19
C ASP A 96 -17.23 -6.65 0.59
N PRO A 97 -17.62 -6.58 -0.70
CA PRO A 97 -18.05 -5.34 -1.36
C PRO A 97 -19.36 -4.76 -0.78
N GLY A 98 -20.13 -5.56 -0.07
CA GLY A 98 -21.31 -5.13 0.69
C GLY A 98 -20.98 -4.33 1.95
N ARG A 99 -19.77 -4.44 2.45
CA ARG A 99 -19.29 -3.72 3.65
C ARG A 99 -19.14 -2.22 3.37
N ARG A 100 -19.39 -1.41 4.41
CA ARG A 100 -19.28 0.06 4.32
C ARG A 100 -18.28 0.64 5.31
N GLU A 101 -17.68 -0.21 6.16
CA GLU A 101 -16.72 0.23 7.16
C GLU A 101 -15.77 -0.90 7.60
N LEU A 102 -14.63 -0.48 8.16
CA LEU A 102 -13.77 -1.27 9.04
C LEU A 102 -13.79 -0.61 10.42
N ALA A 103 -14.13 -1.37 11.44
CA ALA A 103 -14.04 -0.91 12.82
C ALA A 103 -12.56 -0.72 13.22
N GLU A 104 -12.33 0.16 14.19
CA GLU A 104 -11.00 0.37 14.80
C GLU A 104 -10.40 -0.96 15.27
N GLY A 105 -9.15 -1.21 14.93
CA GLY A 105 -8.38 -2.39 15.35
C GLY A 105 -8.92 -3.73 14.86
N ALA A 106 -9.86 -3.75 13.89
CA ALA A 106 -10.50 -4.98 13.46
C ALA A 106 -10.30 -5.29 11.98
N VAL A 107 -10.12 -6.58 11.70
CA VAL A 107 -10.18 -7.14 10.35
C VAL A 107 -11.38 -8.10 10.31
N PRO A 108 -12.32 -7.91 9.38
CA PRO A 108 -13.53 -8.72 9.34
C PRO A 108 -13.23 -10.16 8.91
N PRO A 109 -14.05 -11.13 9.33
CA PRO A 109 -13.95 -12.51 8.85
C PRO A 109 -14.01 -12.58 7.32
N GLY A 110 -13.17 -13.42 6.73
CA GLY A 110 -13.07 -13.63 5.28
C GLY A 110 -12.10 -12.66 4.58
N ALA A 111 -11.72 -11.55 5.20
CA ALA A 111 -10.63 -10.72 4.71
C ALA A 111 -9.26 -11.30 5.09
N THR A 112 -8.26 -11.00 4.26
CA THR A 112 -6.89 -11.49 4.43
C THR A 112 -5.95 -10.30 4.59
N GLN A 113 -5.14 -10.31 5.64
CA GLN A 113 -4.02 -9.40 5.76
C GLN A 113 -2.80 -9.99 5.05
N LEU A 114 -2.09 -9.15 4.30
CA LEU A 114 -0.82 -9.50 3.65
C LEU A 114 0.32 -8.79 4.34
N ALA A 115 1.55 -9.22 4.04
CA ALA A 115 2.75 -8.62 4.61
C ALA A 115 2.82 -7.11 4.32
N ASN A 116 3.20 -6.36 5.33
CA ASN A 116 3.60 -4.95 5.22
C ASN A 116 5.12 -4.86 4.95
N SER A 117 5.67 -3.65 4.87
CA SER A 117 7.11 -3.46 4.63
C SER A 117 8.03 -3.96 5.76
N ALA A 118 7.48 -4.29 6.93
CA ALA A 118 8.20 -4.98 8.01
C ALA A 118 8.12 -6.51 7.90
N GLY A 119 7.39 -7.06 6.91
CA GLY A 119 7.16 -8.51 6.74
C GLY A 119 6.04 -9.06 7.61
N GLU A 120 5.20 -8.21 8.21
CA GLU A 120 4.13 -8.61 9.11
C GLU A 120 2.76 -8.49 8.43
N ALA A 121 1.92 -9.52 8.55
CA ALA A 121 0.53 -9.51 8.08
C ALA A 121 -0.38 -8.77 9.08
N ALA A 122 -0.08 -7.50 9.32
CA ALA A 122 -0.73 -6.65 10.33
C ALA A 122 -0.66 -5.17 9.93
N TYR A 123 -1.45 -4.34 10.60
CA TYR A 123 -1.30 -2.89 10.56
C TYR A 123 -0.02 -2.48 11.30
N ALA A 124 0.84 -1.71 10.65
CA ALA A 124 1.95 -0.99 11.26
C ALA A 124 1.61 0.51 11.30
N GLY A 125 1.61 1.11 12.46
CA GLY A 125 1.26 2.52 12.64
C GLY A 125 2.27 3.46 12.01
N PRO A 126 1.89 4.70 11.65
CA PRO A 126 2.81 5.77 11.30
C PRO A 126 3.95 5.90 12.29
N CYS A 127 5.20 5.85 11.79
CA CYS A 127 6.41 5.98 12.62
C CYS A 127 7.53 6.69 11.86
N PRO A 128 7.32 7.96 11.42
CA PRO A 128 8.30 8.65 10.61
C PRO A 128 9.53 9.01 11.45
N PRO A 129 10.71 9.18 10.85
CA PRO A 129 11.82 9.81 11.53
C PRO A 129 11.43 11.24 11.94
N GLY A 130 12.12 11.80 12.93
CA GLY A 130 11.88 13.19 13.33
C GLY A 130 12.08 14.15 12.16
N GLY A 131 11.13 15.09 11.97
CA GLY A 131 11.19 16.03 10.86
C GLY A 131 9.82 16.47 10.33
N PRO A 132 9.70 16.78 9.03
CA PRO A 132 8.44 17.12 8.39
C PRO A 132 7.40 16.01 8.55
N ALA A 133 6.12 16.39 8.55
CA ALA A 133 5.05 15.41 8.56
C ALA A 133 5.04 14.58 7.27
N HIS A 134 4.87 13.27 7.42
CA HIS A 134 4.62 12.35 6.31
C HIS A 134 3.12 12.25 6.03
N HIS A 135 2.78 11.86 4.80
CA HIS A 135 1.41 11.61 4.34
C HIS A 135 1.15 10.10 4.30
N TYR A 136 0.08 9.70 4.97
CA TYR A 136 -0.36 8.30 5.01
C TYR A 136 -1.62 8.16 4.18
N ARG A 137 -1.55 7.35 3.11
CA ARG A 137 -2.63 7.16 2.16
C ARG A 137 -3.39 5.89 2.51
N PHE A 138 -4.67 6.01 2.84
CA PHE A 138 -5.61 4.91 3.04
C PHE A 138 -6.41 4.76 1.76
N THR A 139 -6.00 3.87 0.86
CA THR A 139 -6.59 3.71 -0.46
C THR A 139 -7.43 2.44 -0.51
N LEU A 140 -8.73 2.59 -0.79
CA LEU A 140 -9.64 1.48 -1.03
C LEU A 140 -9.83 1.27 -2.52
N TYR A 141 -9.64 0.06 -2.98
CA TYR A 141 -9.77 -0.36 -4.38
C TYR A 141 -11.01 -1.23 -4.56
N ALA A 142 -11.74 -1.03 -5.67
CA ALA A 142 -12.84 -1.87 -6.11
C ALA A 142 -12.37 -2.81 -7.22
N LEU A 143 -12.57 -4.11 -7.04
CA LEU A 143 -12.15 -5.15 -7.95
C LEU A 143 -13.36 -5.91 -8.50
N PRO A 144 -13.47 -6.09 -9.83
CA PRO A 144 -14.58 -6.83 -10.46
C PRO A 144 -14.39 -8.33 -10.36
N VAL A 145 -13.20 -8.80 -9.98
CA VAL A 145 -12.83 -10.20 -9.80
C VAL A 145 -12.02 -10.36 -8.52
N ARG A 146 -12.07 -11.54 -7.94
CA ARG A 146 -11.19 -11.88 -6.82
C ARG A 146 -9.75 -11.97 -7.31
N VAL A 147 -8.84 -11.32 -6.62
CA VAL A 147 -7.41 -11.37 -6.92
C VAL A 147 -6.76 -12.46 -6.07
N GLU A 148 -6.14 -13.42 -6.73
CA GLU A 148 -5.35 -14.45 -6.05
C GLU A 148 -3.99 -13.84 -5.66
N LEU A 149 -3.77 -13.74 -4.35
CA LEU A 149 -2.55 -13.20 -3.76
C LEU A 149 -1.89 -14.30 -2.94
N ALA A 150 -0.62 -14.56 -3.20
CA ALA A 150 0.16 -15.49 -2.38
C ALA A 150 0.30 -14.92 -0.96
N ALA A 151 0.21 -15.78 0.05
CA ALA A 151 0.28 -15.36 1.44
C ALA A 151 1.65 -14.74 1.82
N ASP A 152 2.68 -15.11 1.06
CA ASP A 152 4.06 -14.63 1.17
C ASP A 152 4.43 -13.62 0.06
N ALA A 153 3.43 -13.08 -0.66
CA ALA A 153 3.68 -12.05 -1.68
C ALA A 153 4.35 -10.82 -1.06
N GLU A 154 5.37 -10.33 -1.73
CA GLU A 154 5.98 -9.05 -1.36
C GLU A 154 4.94 -7.92 -1.44
N PRO A 155 4.95 -6.95 -0.51
CA PRO A 155 3.95 -5.88 -0.48
C PRO A 155 3.78 -5.15 -1.81
N ALA A 156 4.86 -4.88 -2.52
CA ALA A 156 4.84 -4.21 -3.82
C ALA A 156 4.14 -5.06 -4.90
N GLU A 157 4.32 -6.38 -4.89
CA GLU A 157 3.68 -7.31 -5.82
C GLU A 157 2.18 -7.42 -5.54
N ALA A 158 1.81 -7.56 -4.26
CA ALA A 158 0.41 -7.60 -3.85
C ALA A 158 -0.34 -6.32 -4.26
N ILE A 159 0.26 -5.15 -4.03
CA ILE A 159 -0.33 -3.86 -4.43
C ILE A 159 -0.43 -3.75 -5.94
N ALA A 160 0.61 -4.13 -6.68
CA ALA A 160 0.59 -4.09 -8.15
C ALA A 160 -0.53 -4.98 -8.72
N ALA A 161 -0.75 -6.18 -8.17
CA ALA A 161 -1.83 -7.07 -8.56
C ALA A 161 -3.22 -6.46 -8.27
N VAL A 162 -3.40 -5.87 -7.09
CA VAL A 162 -4.62 -5.14 -6.71
C VAL A 162 -4.88 -3.97 -7.67
N GLU A 163 -3.88 -3.12 -7.89
CA GLU A 163 -4.01 -1.97 -8.80
C GLU A 163 -4.31 -2.38 -10.24
N GLN A 164 -3.69 -3.46 -10.71
CA GLN A 164 -3.92 -3.97 -12.07
C GLN A 164 -5.36 -4.46 -12.25
N ALA A 165 -5.94 -5.11 -11.26
CA ALA A 165 -7.29 -5.63 -11.31
C ALA A 165 -8.37 -4.56 -11.01
N ALA A 166 -8.01 -3.49 -10.31
CA ALA A 166 -8.96 -2.47 -9.86
C ALA A 166 -9.60 -1.71 -11.01
N THR A 167 -10.88 -1.37 -10.85
CA THR A 167 -11.67 -0.54 -11.78
C THR A 167 -12.00 0.83 -11.22
N ALA A 168 -11.87 1.01 -9.90
CA ALA A 168 -12.06 2.29 -9.23
C ALA A 168 -11.29 2.28 -7.89
N ARG A 169 -11.08 3.48 -7.36
CA ARG A 169 -10.51 3.66 -6.03
C ARG A 169 -11.15 4.83 -5.28
N GLY A 170 -10.83 4.94 -4.00
CA GLY A 170 -11.02 6.12 -3.17
C GLY A 170 -9.91 6.22 -2.16
N ARG A 171 -9.58 7.44 -1.73
CA ARG A 171 -8.43 7.68 -0.85
C ARG A 171 -8.76 8.66 0.26
N LEU A 172 -8.35 8.32 1.47
CA LEU A 172 -8.23 9.23 2.60
C LEU A 172 -6.74 9.44 2.88
N ILE A 173 -6.33 10.69 3.07
CA ILE A 173 -4.95 11.01 3.45
C ILE A 173 -4.97 11.59 4.87
N GLY A 174 -4.12 11.06 5.74
CA GLY A 174 -3.79 11.63 7.03
C GLY A 174 -2.32 12.03 7.09
N THR A 175 -1.94 12.83 8.08
CA THR A 175 -0.55 13.25 8.29
C THR A 175 -0.07 12.90 9.69
N PHE A 176 1.22 12.62 9.85
CA PHE A 176 1.83 12.45 11.17
C PHE A 176 3.31 12.87 11.13
N ALA A 177 3.77 13.50 12.20
CA ALA A 177 5.16 13.88 12.42
C ALA A 177 5.60 13.50 13.85
N ARG A 178 6.89 13.26 14.02
CA ARG A 178 7.54 13.03 15.33
C ARG A 178 8.57 14.11 15.63
#